data_1e96bb697274493bb2bcde626cd6dad2
#
_entry.id   1e96bb697274493bb2bcde626cd6dad2
#
_cell.length_a   1.000
_cell.length_b   1.000
_cell.length_c   1.000
_cell.angle_alpha   90.00
_cell.angle_beta   90.00
_cell.angle_gamma   90.00
#
_symmetry.space_group_name_H-M   'P 1'
#
loop_
_entity.id
_entity.type
_entity.pdbx_description
1 polymer ?
#
loop_
_entity_poly.entity_id
_entity_poly.type
_entity_poly.pdbx_seq_one_letter_code
_entity_poly.pdbx_strand_id
1 'polypeptide(L)'
;MSKFAGAGNEELQEALETIDMEAWLDREGIDYKVTRGSRGVQLNVKECPCCGGSNWKVYLNAESGLGNCFSGDCETKFNKWKFIKSHLGSSTTREVVEHVKHVAEEQGWRPVVRKSAPVAIAGELKLPESIELPHNGRNLKYLDKRGITADVADYFHLRFSQTGKFWFTDPEGERRAQDYSHRVLIPIFDLDGKLVSFQGRDTTGTADKKYLFPPGFASTGTYLYNGHNAVGAEHIVIGEGAFDVAAIKIALDGDANLRQIVPVGSFGKHLSVGGETSQLGMLMRLKEQGLKIVTFMWDGEKRATRDAVMAALEVRKIGLMARIAFLPKDKDPNEVPASVVRECFYKAETLTPATAAKIKIKCMG
;
A
#
# COMPACT_ATOMS: atom_id res chain seq x y z
N MET A 1 12.88 18.26 -0.42
CA MET A 1 12.67 17.36 0.73
C MET A 1 11.62 16.33 0.29
N SER A 2 12.03 15.10 -0.04
CA SER A 2 11.12 14.02 -0.49
C SER A 2 10.53 13.35 0.74
N LYS A 3 9.23 13.47 0.92
CA LYS A 3 8.48 12.79 1.99
C LYS A 3 8.34 11.32 1.63
N PHE A 4 9.11 10.47 2.25
CA PHE A 4 8.84 9.04 2.34
C PHE A 4 8.12 8.81 3.69
N ALA A 5 6.85 8.46 3.68
CA ALA A 5 6.05 8.22 4.89
C ALA A 5 5.69 6.74 5.01
N GLY A 6 6.26 6.07 6.04
CA GLY A 6 5.95 4.69 6.44
C GLY A 6 7.05 4.16 7.36
N ALA A 7 6.73 3.35 8.38
CA ALA A 7 7.69 2.87 9.39
C ALA A 7 8.93 2.15 8.80
N GLY A 8 8.79 1.46 7.65
CA GLY A 8 9.94 0.87 6.94
C GLY A 8 10.83 1.90 6.24
N ASN A 9 10.38 3.13 6.06
CA ASN A 9 11.14 4.23 5.48
C ASN A 9 11.98 4.98 6.53
N GLU A 10 11.53 5.05 7.78
CA GLU A 10 12.28 5.71 8.85
C GLU A 10 13.54 4.91 9.19
N GLU A 11 13.44 3.58 9.32
CA GLU A 11 14.61 2.71 9.51
C GLU A 11 15.64 2.80 8.38
N LEU A 12 15.18 2.84 7.13
CA LEU A 12 16.06 3.02 5.97
C LEU A 12 16.71 4.40 5.97
N GLN A 13 15.97 5.42 6.40
CA GLN A 13 16.51 6.78 6.50
C GLN A 13 17.57 6.87 7.61
N GLU A 14 17.31 6.32 8.80
CA GLU A 14 18.26 6.22 9.89
C GLU A 14 19.52 5.45 9.49
N ALA A 15 19.34 4.32 8.79
CA ALA A 15 20.47 3.55 8.26
C ALA A 15 21.28 4.37 7.25
N LEU A 16 20.64 5.07 6.31
CA LEU A 16 21.33 5.94 5.34
C LEU A 16 22.04 7.12 6.01
N GLU A 17 21.46 7.70 7.06
CA GLU A 17 22.10 8.79 7.82
C GLU A 17 23.38 8.31 8.51
N THR A 18 23.39 7.08 9.03
CA THR A 18 24.55 6.47 9.70
C THR A 18 25.69 6.14 8.72
N ILE A 19 25.39 5.81 7.45
CA ILE A 19 26.40 5.46 6.49
C ILE A 19 27.39 6.61 6.27
N ASP A 20 28.67 6.37 6.61
CA ASP A 20 29.79 7.18 6.16
C ASP A 20 30.11 6.85 4.70
N MET A 21 30.03 7.84 3.83
CA MET A 21 30.22 7.64 2.39
C MET A 21 31.67 7.34 2.01
N GLU A 22 32.64 7.84 2.76
CA GLU A 22 34.07 7.54 2.53
C GLU A 22 34.35 6.08 2.84
N ALA A 23 33.96 5.61 4.02
CA ALA A 23 34.08 4.21 4.41
C ALA A 23 33.32 3.26 3.49
N TRP A 24 32.17 3.71 2.98
CA TRP A 24 31.40 2.92 2.00
C TRP A 24 32.13 2.81 0.65
N LEU A 25 32.74 3.88 0.14
CA LEU A 25 33.51 3.86 -1.10
C LEU A 25 34.74 2.94 -0.96
N ASP A 26 35.44 2.98 0.19
CA ASP A 26 36.55 2.09 0.50
C ASP A 26 36.11 0.62 0.49
N ARG A 27 34.98 0.33 1.15
CA ARG A 27 34.40 -1.01 1.23
C ARG A 27 34.10 -1.61 -0.15
N GLU A 28 33.50 -0.80 -1.03
CA GLU A 28 33.13 -1.22 -2.38
C GLU A 28 34.31 -1.16 -3.39
N GLY A 29 35.50 -0.74 -2.94
CA GLY A 29 36.70 -0.62 -3.78
C GLY A 29 36.60 0.44 -4.86
N ILE A 30 35.85 1.51 -4.62
CA ILE A 30 35.61 2.59 -5.58
C ILE A 30 36.72 3.62 -5.48
N ASP A 31 37.40 3.94 -6.57
CA ASP A 31 38.44 4.96 -6.63
C ASP A 31 37.86 6.37 -6.39
N TYR A 32 38.36 7.06 -5.35
CA TYR A 32 38.01 8.45 -5.07
C TYR A 32 39.20 9.27 -4.57
N LYS A 33 39.05 10.60 -4.57
CA LYS A 33 40.00 11.57 -4.02
C LYS A 33 39.27 12.45 -3.02
N VAL A 34 39.90 12.72 -1.87
CA VAL A 34 39.38 13.64 -0.86
C VAL A 34 39.80 15.06 -1.21
N THR A 35 38.86 15.96 -1.27
CA THR A 35 39.10 17.41 -1.44
C THR A 35 38.39 18.19 -0.35
N ARG A 36 39.04 19.26 0.15
CA ARG A 36 38.45 20.13 1.17
C ARG A 36 38.06 21.44 0.51
N GLY A 37 36.79 21.81 0.61
CA GLY A 37 36.26 23.06 0.09
C GLY A 37 35.46 23.84 1.12
N SER A 38 34.94 25.00 0.75
CA SER A 38 34.10 25.85 1.59
C SER A 38 32.80 25.20 2.11
N ARG A 39 32.40 24.08 1.51
CA ARG A 39 31.21 23.30 1.85
C ARG A 39 31.54 21.97 2.54
N GLY A 40 32.66 21.86 3.20
CA GLY A 40 33.13 20.66 3.88
C GLY A 40 33.96 19.72 3.00
N VAL A 41 34.11 18.49 3.47
CA VAL A 41 34.86 17.44 2.76
C VAL A 41 34.06 16.95 1.57
N GLN A 42 34.73 16.89 0.39
CA GLN A 42 34.16 16.40 -0.84
C GLN A 42 34.91 15.14 -1.29
N LEU A 43 34.19 14.12 -1.68
CA LEU A 43 34.70 12.89 -2.28
C LEU A 43 34.56 13.01 -3.79
N ASN A 44 35.68 13.13 -4.48
CA ASN A 44 35.70 13.18 -5.95
C ASN A 44 35.88 11.77 -6.49
N VAL A 45 34.79 11.16 -6.95
CA VAL A 45 34.74 9.77 -7.42
C VAL A 45 35.15 9.66 -8.88
N LYS A 46 35.97 8.67 -9.19
CA LYS A 46 36.56 8.46 -10.52
C LYS A 46 35.50 8.13 -11.57
N GLU A 47 34.62 7.19 -11.27
CA GLU A 47 33.61 6.68 -12.20
C GLU A 47 32.20 7.05 -11.76
N CYS A 48 31.36 7.45 -12.70
CA CYS A 48 29.95 7.72 -12.42
C CYS A 48 29.12 6.45 -12.53
N PRO A 49 28.40 6.06 -11.44
CA PRO A 49 27.60 4.83 -11.48
C PRO A 49 26.35 4.92 -12.39
N CYS A 50 26.03 6.10 -12.91
CA CYS A 50 24.91 6.29 -13.81
C CYS A 50 25.28 6.27 -15.29
N CYS A 51 26.39 6.92 -15.66
CA CYS A 51 26.82 7.02 -17.08
C CYS A 51 28.10 6.24 -17.39
N GLY A 52 28.75 5.62 -16.41
CA GLY A 52 30.01 4.91 -16.60
C GLY A 52 31.23 5.79 -16.95
N GLY A 53 31.04 7.12 -16.94
CA GLY A 53 32.13 8.05 -17.27
C GLY A 53 33.21 8.05 -16.19
N SER A 54 34.46 7.74 -16.56
CA SER A 54 35.61 7.55 -15.65
C SER A 54 36.54 8.76 -15.54
N ASN A 55 36.01 9.97 -15.66
CA ASN A 55 36.80 11.21 -15.81
C ASN A 55 36.84 12.09 -14.54
N TRP A 56 36.66 11.54 -13.35
CA TRP A 56 36.66 12.31 -12.09
C TRP A 56 35.60 13.43 -12.06
N LYS A 57 34.43 13.20 -12.63
CA LYS A 57 33.34 14.19 -12.77
C LYS A 57 32.28 14.09 -11.69
N VAL A 58 32.36 13.14 -10.77
CA VAL A 58 31.41 12.97 -9.66
C VAL A 58 31.99 13.58 -8.40
N TYR A 59 31.22 14.43 -7.76
CA TYR A 59 31.56 15.04 -6.46
C TYR A 59 30.42 14.75 -5.49
N LEU A 60 30.75 14.17 -4.34
CA LEU A 60 29.83 13.90 -3.23
C LEU A 60 30.32 14.62 -1.99
N ASN A 61 29.43 15.24 -1.25
CA ASN A 61 29.75 15.68 0.10
C ASN A 61 29.86 14.45 1.02
N ALA A 62 30.96 14.33 1.76
CA ALA A 62 31.26 13.15 2.57
C ALA A 62 30.20 12.87 3.64
N GLU A 63 29.67 13.91 4.27
CA GLU A 63 28.69 13.83 5.37
C GLU A 63 27.29 13.55 4.85
N SER A 64 26.78 14.37 3.95
CA SER A 64 25.39 14.28 3.46
C SER A 64 25.19 13.30 2.30
N GLY A 65 26.25 12.89 1.60
CA GLY A 65 26.19 12.11 0.38
C GLY A 65 25.55 12.84 -0.81
N LEU A 66 25.24 14.14 -0.65
CA LEU A 66 24.71 14.95 -1.75
C LEU A 66 25.81 15.27 -2.74
N GLY A 67 25.48 15.15 -4.03
CA GLY A 67 26.46 15.42 -5.07
C GLY A 67 25.91 15.42 -6.47
N ASN A 68 26.80 15.62 -7.43
CA ASN A 68 26.44 15.67 -8.86
C ASN A 68 27.51 14.98 -9.71
N CYS A 69 27.11 14.44 -10.84
CA CYS A 69 27.97 14.18 -11.96
C CYS A 69 28.01 15.41 -12.86
N PHE A 70 29.20 15.93 -13.15
CA PHE A 70 29.44 17.09 -14.03
C PHE A 70 29.80 16.68 -15.46
N SER A 71 29.44 15.47 -15.88
CA SER A 71 29.49 15.09 -17.29
C SER A 71 28.30 15.72 -18.02
N GLY A 72 28.54 16.42 -19.13
CA GLY A 72 27.51 17.12 -19.88
C GLY A 72 26.37 16.24 -20.37
N ASP A 73 26.63 14.95 -20.54
CA ASP A 73 25.62 13.97 -20.99
C ASP A 73 24.88 13.28 -19.82
N CYS A 74 25.25 13.55 -18.57
CA CYS A 74 24.69 12.86 -17.39
C CYS A 74 23.96 13.79 -16.42
N GLU A 75 24.63 14.83 -15.92
CA GLU A 75 24.14 15.82 -14.94
C GLU A 75 23.34 15.26 -13.76
N THR A 76 23.55 13.97 -13.44
CA THR A 76 22.80 13.28 -12.38
C THR A 76 23.12 13.86 -11.01
N LYS A 77 22.05 14.24 -10.28
CA LYS A 77 22.14 14.61 -8.87
C LYS A 77 22.02 13.37 -7.99
N PHE A 78 22.90 13.25 -7.01
CA PHE A 78 22.96 12.14 -6.08
C PHE A 78 22.55 12.56 -4.66
N ASN A 79 22.02 11.60 -3.94
CA ASN A 79 22.04 11.46 -2.48
C ASN A 79 22.59 10.06 -2.17
N LYS A 80 22.82 9.73 -0.89
CA LYS A 80 23.37 8.42 -0.48
C LYS A 80 22.61 7.26 -1.13
N TRP A 81 21.30 7.24 -1.01
CA TRP A 81 20.46 6.20 -1.60
C TRP A 81 20.64 6.05 -3.11
N LYS A 82 20.54 7.16 -3.84
CA LYS A 82 20.62 7.14 -5.31
C LYS A 82 22.01 6.73 -5.79
N PHE A 83 23.06 7.16 -5.10
CA PHE A 83 24.42 6.77 -5.45
C PHE A 83 24.65 5.29 -5.24
N ILE A 84 24.34 4.77 -4.05
CA ILE A 84 24.46 3.33 -3.70
C ILE A 84 23.64 2.47 -4.65
N LYS A 85 22.39 2.83 -4.88
CA LYS A 85 21.49 2.10 -5.80
C LYS A 85 22.04 2.06 -7.24
N SER A 86 22.57 3.19 -7.72
CA SER A 86 23.14 3.25 -9.07
C SER A 86 24.41 2.41 -9.19
N HIS A 87 25.23 2.34 -8.13
CA HIS A 87 26.42 1.51 -8.10
C HIS A 87 26.07 0.01 -8.11
N LEU A 88 25.06 -0.40 -7.34
CA LEU A 88 24.58 -1.78 -7.29
C LEU A 88 23.83 -2.22 -8.58
N GLY A 89 23.59 -1.33 -9.50
CA GLY A 89 23.12 -1.59 -10.87
C GLY A 89 21.79 -2.34 -10.94
N SER A 90 21.81 -3.60 -11.36
CA SER A 90 20.63 -4.44 -11.60
C SER A 90 19.94 -4.99 -10.33
N SER A 91 20.45 -4.66 -9.13
CA SER A 91 19.87 -5.14 -7.87
C SER A 91 18.44 -4.63 -7.67
N THR A 92 17.58 -5.47 -7.14
CA THR A 92 16.22 -5.09 -6.77
C THR A 92 16.24 -4.04 -5.65
N THR A 93 15.17 -3.25 -5.52
CA THR A 93 15.07 -2.28 -4.42
C THR A 93 15.21 -2.96 -3.05
N ARG A 94 14.76 -4.21 -2.90
CA ARG A 94 14.88 -4.98 -1.68
C ARG A 94 16.35 -5.29 -1.38
N GLU A 95 17.10 -5.78 -2.35
CA GLU A 95 18.53 -6.07 -2.20
C GLU A 95 19.33 -4.82 -1.85
N VAL A 96 19.00 -3.67 -2.47
CA VAL A 96 19.61 -2.38 -2.11
C VAL A 96 19.31 -1.98 -0.68
N VAL A 97 18.06 -2.17 -0.20
CA VAL A 97 17.68 -1.89 1.19
C VAL A 97 18.44 -2.81 2.15
N GLU A 98 18.53 -4.10 1.84
CA GLU A 98 19.26 -5.08 2.65
C GLU A 98 20.76 -4.72 2.70
N HIS A 99 21.36 -4.34 1.57
CA HIS A 99 22.75 -3.88 1.51
C HIS A 99 22.96 -2.61 2.38
N VAL A 100 22.10 -1.59 2.24
CA VAL A 100 22.19 -0.36 3.03
C VAL A 100 22.11 -0.65 4.54
N LYS A 101 21.16 -1.49 4.95
CA LYS A 101 21.02 -1.87 6.37
C LYS A 101 22.24 -2.62 6.87
N HIS A 102 22.75 -3.57 6.10
CA HIS A 102 23.94 -4.35 6.45
C HIS A 102 25.19 -3.46 6.62
N VAL A 103 25.42 -2.56 5.67
CA VAL A 103 26.55 -1.61 5.78
C VAL A 103 26.40 -0.67 6.96
N ALA A 104 25.18 -0.15 7.19
CA ALA A 104 24.92 0.68 8.33
C ALA A 104 25.15 -0.04 9.67
N GLU A 105 24.79 -1.34 9.75
CA GLU A 105 25.07 -2.20 10.92
C GLU A 105 26.57 -2.38 11.15
N GLU A 106 27.36 -2.59 10.10
CA GLU A 106 28.81 -2.64 10.16
C GLU A 106 29.40 -1.33 10.68
N GLN A 107 28.79 -0.20 10.31
CA GLN A 107 29.19 1.15 10.76
C GLN A 107 28.55 1.58 12.10
N GLY A 108 27.97 0.65 12.85
CA GLY A 108 27.48 0.86 14.21
C GLY A 108 26.00 1.20 14.34
N TRP A 109 25.25 1.30 13.23
CA TRP A 109 23.81 1.41 13.29
C TRP A 109 23.23 0.12 13.91
N ARG A 110 22.27 0.30 14.76
CA ARG A 110 21.47 -0.82 15.27
C ARG A 110 20.03 -0.53 14.91
N PRO A 111 19.34 -1.45 14.20
CA PRO A 111 17.92 -1.29 14.00
C PRO A 111 17.32 -1.07 15.39
N VAL A 112 16.64 0.04 15.56
CA VAL A 112 15.74 0.16 16.69
C VAL A 112 14.75 -0.93 16.45
N VAL A 113 14.89 -2.05 17.18
CA VAL A 113 13.81 -3.00 17.32
C VAL A 113 12.74 -2.20 18.03
N ARG A 114 11.98 -1.44 17.25
CA ARG A 114 10.67 -1.02 17.70
C ARG A 114 9.99 -2.36 17.91
N LYS A 115 10.01 -2.83 19.16
CA LYS A 115 9.06 -3.85 19.60
C LYS A 115 7.78 -3.37 18.98
N SER A 116 7.27 -4.09 17.98
CA SER A 116 5.99 -3.82 17.33
C SER A 116 5.10 -3.34 18.44
N ALA A 117 4.60 -2.09 18.36
CA ALA A 117 3.99 -1.40 19.52
C ALA A 117 3.17 -2.47 20.22
N PRO A 118 3.46 -2.78 21.50
CA PRO A 118 2.94 -3.99 22.12
C PRO A 118 1.49 -4.02 21.76
N VAL A 119 1.06 -5.13 21.17
CA VAL A 119 -0.29 -5.25 20.61
C VAL A 119 -1.18 -4.81 21.76
N ALA A 120 -1.85 -3.66 21.59
CA ALA A 120 -2.74 -3.18 22.63
C ALA A 120 -3.63 -4.38 22.91
N ILE A 121 -3.52 -4.96 24.11
CA ILE A 121 -4.35 -6.09 24.51
C ILE A 121 -5.72 -5.45 24.71
N ALA A 122 -6.35 -5.12 23.60
CA ALA A 122 -7.75 -4.79 23.61
C ALA A 122 -8.44 -6.09 24.03
N GLY A 123 -9.30 -6.01 25.03
CA GLY A 123 -10.26 -7.07 25.31
C GLY A 123 -11.05 -7.41 24.03
N GLU A 124 -12.11 -8.17 24.14
CA GLU A 124 -12.98 -8.50 23.02
C GLU A 124 -13.26 -7.27 22.12
N LEU A 125 -13.01 -7.40 20.81
CA LEU A 125 -13.26 -6.32 19.86
C LEU A 125 -14.75 -5.97 19.86
N LYS A 126 -15.07 -4.76 20.29
CA LYS A 126 -16.43 -4.22 20.29
C LYS A 126 -16.48 -2.95 19.46
N LEU A 127 -17.47 -2.87 18.57
CA LEU A 127 -17.69 -1.64 17.82
C LEU A 127 -18.04 -0.50 18.79
N PRO A 128 -17.61 0.74 18.49
CA PRO A 128 -18.10 1.92 19.20
C PRO A 128 -19.63 2.01 19.16
N GLU A 129 -20.22 2.73 20.11
CA GLU A 129 -21.64 3.02 20.07
C GLU A 129 -22.03 3.59 18.70
N SER A 130 -22.97 2.95 18.03
CA SER A 130 -23.33 3.26 16.64
C SER A 130 -24.67 2.63 16.29
N ILE A 131 -25.32 3.25 15.31
CA ILE A 131 -26.57 2.74 14.70
C ILE A 131 -26.24 2.00 13.40
N GLU A 132 -26.99 0.98 13.09
CA GLU A 132 -26.95 0.27 11.80
C GLU A 132 -27.47 1.14 10.69
N LEU A 133 -26.92 0.99 9.51
CA LEU A 133 -27.36 1.66 8.30
C LEU A 133 -27.89 0.63 7.28
N PRO A 134 -29.08 0.86 6.69
CA PRO A 134 -29.99 1.99 6.92
C PRO A 134 -30.63 1.96 8.31
N HIS A 135 -30.90 3.13 8.90
CA HIS A 135 -31.62 3.24 10.15
C HIS A 135 -33.06 3.67 9.92
N ASN A 136 -34.04 2.89 10.40
CA ASN A 136 -35.47 3.12 10.16
C ASN A 136 -35.80 3.38 8.67
N GLY A 137 -35.19 2.59 7.77
CA GLY A 137 -35.36 2.70 6.32
C GLY A 137 -34.65 3.92 5.69
N ARG A 138 -33.88 4.68 6.46
CA ARG A 138 -33.16 5.88 5.96
C ARG A 138 -31.66 5.64 5.99
N ASN A 139 -31.03 5.98 4.87
CA ASN A 139 -29.58 5.96 4.77
C ASN A 139 -28.97 7.27 5.28
N LEU A 140 -27.66 7.30 5.48
CA LEU A 140 -26.92 8.50 5.86
C LEU A 140 -26.71 9.37 4.61
N LYS A 141 -27.07 10.66 4.67
CA LYS A 141 -26.88 11.63 3.56
C LYS A 141 -25.46 11.63 3.00
N TYR A 142 -24.46 11.33 3.83
CA TYR A 142 -23.08 11.20 3.42
C TYR A 142 -22.87 10.03 2.44
N LEU A 143 -23.52 8.89 2.68
CA LEU A 143 -23.47 7.71 1.80
C LEU A 143 -24.28 7.96 0.52
N ASP A 144 -25.45 8.58 0.62
CA ASP A 144 -26.29 8.94 -0.53
C ASP A 144 -25.52 9.84 -1.52
N LYS A 145 -24.79 10.84 -1.01
CA LYS A 145 -23.94 11.73 -1.83
C LYS A 145 -22.80 10.98 -2.56
N ARG A 146 -22.46 9.77 -2.10
CA ARG A 146 -21.46 8.90 -2.71
C ARG A 146 -22.08 7.80 -3.57
N GLY A 147 -23.40 7.85 -3.78
CA GLY A 147 -24.13 6.85 -4.54
C GLY A 147 -24.27 5.50 -3.84
N ILE A 148 -23.90 5.40 -2.55
CA ILE A 148 -24.04 4.16 -1.77
C ILE A 148 -25.50 4.07 -1.29
N THR A 149 -26.24 3.12 -1.83
CA THR A 149 -27.65 2.89 -1.51
C THR A 149 -27.84 2.27 -0.14
N ALA A 150 -29.09 2.29 0.36
CA ALA A 150 -29.46 1.63 1.61
C ALA A 150 -29.12 0.12 1.59
N ASP A 151 -29.46 -0.57 0.51
CA ASP A 151 -29.21 -2.01 0.35
C ASP A 151 -27.68 -2.33 0.35
N VAL A 152 -26.87 -1.44 -0.23
CA VAL A 152 -25.41 -1.58 -0.22
C VAL A 152 -24.83 -1.28 1.15
N ALA A 153 -25.38 -0.30 1.87
CA ALA A 153 -24.98 -0.02 3.25
C ALA A 153 -25.29 -1.21 4.18
N ASP A 154 -26.45 -1.83 4.01
CA ASP A 154 -26.85 -3.05 4.73
C ASP A 154 -25.95 -4.24 4.37
N TYR A 155 -25.72 -4.50 3.10
CA TYR A 155 -24.86 -5.58 2.60
C TYR A 155 -23.43 -5.54 3.20
N PHE A 156 -22.89 -4.34 3.43
CA PHE A 156 -21.57 -4.15 4.04
C PHE A 156 -21.64 -3.95 5.55
N HIS A 157 -22.82 -4.09 6.17
CA HIS A 157 -23.04 -3.89 7.61
C HIS A 157 -22.53 -2.53 8.09
N LEU A 158 -22.67 -1.48 7.27
CA LEU A 158 -22.21 -0.15 7.64
C LEU A 158 -22.98 0.38 8.83
N ARG A 159 -22.29 1.11 9.68
CA ARG A 159 -22.89 1.73 10.87
C ARG A 159 -22.50 3.19 10.94
N PHE A 160 -23.25 3.99 11.69
CA PHE A 160 -22.89 5.36 11.97
C PHE A 160 -22.73 5.61 13.44
N SER A 161 -21.58 6.13 13.84
CA SER A 161 -21.26 6.53 15.19
C SER A 161 -21.39 8.05 15.32
N GLN A 162 -22.38 8.51 16.09
CA GLN A 162 -22.59 9.92 16.37
C GLN A 162 -21.57 10.44 17.39
N THR A 163 -21.31 9.67 18.46
CA THR A 163 -20.48 10.06 19.62
C THR A 163 -19.69 8.90 20.20
N GLY A 164 -19.51 7.81 19.44
CA GLY A 164 -18.93 6.56 19.96
C GLY A 164 -17.42 6.65 20.17
N LYS A 165 -16.96 5.90 21.16
CA LYS A 165 -15.55 5.73 21.49
C LYS A 165 -15.16 4.27 21.48
N PHE A 166 -13.97 3.97 20.98
CA PHE A 166 -13.34 2.66 21.11
C PHE A 166 -12.37 2.70 22.28
N TRP A 167 -12.62 1.83 23.28
CA TRP A 167 -11.79 1.73 24.47
C TRP A 167 -10.77 0.62 24.31
N PHE A 168 -9.54 0.88 24.69
CA PHE A 168 -8.43 -0.06 24.65
C PHE A 168 -7.49 0.18 25.83
N THR A 169 -6.65 -0.79 26.11
CA THR A 169 -5.55 -0.66 27.08
C THR A 169 -4.27 -0.40 26.30
N ASP A 170 -3.56 0.65 26.65
CA ASP A 170 -2.28 0.95 26.00
C ASP A 170 -1.16 0.01 26.53
N PRO A 171 0.04 0.06 25.92
CA PRO A 171 1.17 -0.77 26.37
C PRO A 171 1.59 -0.56 27.82
N GLU A 172 1.31 0.62 28.36
CA GLU A 172 1.59 1.00 29.75
C GLU A 172 0.54 0.48 30.74
N GLY A 173 -0.52 -0.18 30.23
CA GLY A 173 -1.65 -0.72 31.03
C GLY A 173 -2.75 0.29 31.30
N GLU A 174 -2.66 1.50 30.76
CA GLU A 174 -3.64 2.56 30.95
C GLU A 174 -4.83 2.41 30.02
N ARG A 175 -6.04 2.66 30.55
CA ARG A 175 -7.26 2.64 29.74
C ARG A 175 -7.41 3.91 28.92
N ARG A 176 -7.37 3.79 27.61
CA ARG A 176 -7.48 4.88 26.64
C ARG A 176 -8.74 4.75 25.78
N ALA A 177 -9.13 5.87 25.17
CA ALA A 177 -10.24 5.90 24.22
C ALA A 177 -9.83 6.58 22.94
N GLN A 178 -10.16 5.96 21.82
CA GLN A 178 -10.09 6.59 20.50
C GLN A 178 -11.49 7.03 20.08
N ASP A 179 -11.61 8.29 19.66
CA ASP A 179 -12.88 8.90 19.28
C ASP A 179 -13.28 8.50 17.85
N TYR A 180 -14.50 8.01 17.72
CA TYR A 180 -15.15 7.66 16.46
C TYR A 180 -16.40 8.50 16.19
N SER A 181 -16.53 9.65 16.86
CA SER A 181 -17.65 10.56 16.64
C SER A 181 -17.74 11.00 15.17
N HIS A 182 -18.96 11.10 14.67
CA HIS A 182 -19.27 11.48 13.29
C HIS A 182 -18.57 10.63 12.22
N ARG A 183 -18.44 9.31 12.46
CA ARG A 183 -17.83 8.39 11.50
C ARG A 183 -18.78 7.30 11.04
N VAL A 184 -18.70 6.98 9.76
CA VAL A 184 -19.21 5.70 9.25
C VAL A 184 -18.24 4.62 9.71
N LEU A 185 -18.73 3.65 10.45
CA LEU A 185 -17.99 2.45 10.83
C LEU A 185 -18.18 1.40 9.73
N ILE A 186 -17.07 0.83 9.30
CA ILE A 186 -16.96 -0.18 8.25
C ILE A 186 -16.42 -1.44 8.92
N PRO A 187 -17.28 -2.39 9.32
CA PRO A 187 -16.85 -3.63 9.95
C PRO A 187 -15.99 -4.47 9.00
N ILE A 188 -15.01 -5.18 9.55
CA ILE A 188 -14.11 -6.06 8.81
C ILE A 188 -14.19 -7.43 9.43
N PHE A 189 -14.57 -8.42 8.62
CA PHE A 189 -14.72 -9.79 9.02
C PHE A 189 -13.61 -10.65 8.42
N ASP A 190 -13.22 -11.71 9.13
CA ASP A 190 -12.43 -12.78 8.53
C ASP A 190 -13.28 -13.65 7.59
N LEU A 191 -12.68 -14.66 6.96
CA LEU A 191 -13.40 -15.52 6.02
C LEU A 191 -14.49 -16.37 6.69
N ASP A 192 -14.44 -16.54 8.01
CA ASP A 192 -15.41 -17.30 8.79
C ASP A 192 -16.55 -16.40 9.30
N GLY A 193 -16.56 -15.12 8.94
CA GLY A 193 -17.60 -14.14 9.31
C GLY A 193 -17.45 -13.55 10.72
N LYS A 194 -16.31 -13.76 11.38
CA LYS A 194 -16.03 -13.17 12.69
C LYS A 194 -15.52 -11.75 12.51
N LEU A 195 -16.06 -10.80 13.30
CA LEU A 195 -15.55 -9.42 13.35
C LEU A 195 -14.11 -9.42 13.89
N VAL A 196 -13.17 -8.94 13.10
CA VAL A 196 -11.73 -8.91 13.41
C VAL A 196 -11.14 -7.50 13.48
N SER A 197 -11.81 -6.53 12.88
CA SER A 197 -11.45 -5.13 12.92
C SER A 197 -12.62 -4.26 12.42
N PHE A 198 -12.42 -2.96 12.39
CA PHE A 198 -13.29 -2.03 11.69
C PHE A 198 -12.50 -0.79 11.26
N GLN A 199 -13.01 -0.06 10.29
CA GLN A 199 -12.46 1.22 9.88
C GLN A 199 -13.50 2.32 10.12
N GLY A 200 -13.10 3.45 10.70
CA GLY A 200 -13.95 4.62 10.87
C GLY A 200 -13.66 5.69 9.83
N ARG A 201 -14.61 5.99 8.95
CA ARG A 201 -14.52 7.05 7.95
C ARG A 201 -15.13 8.33 8.46
N ASP A 202 -14.38 9.41 8.52
CA ASP A 202 -14.89 10.74 8.83
C ASP A 202 -15.93 11.21 7.80
N THR A 203 -17.06 11.77 8.31
CA THR A 203 -18.15 12.30 7.49
C THR A 203 -18.19 13.82 7.47
N THR A 204 -17.42 14.48 8.30
CA THR A 204 -17.41 15.95 8.46
C THR A 204 -16.46 16.62 7.48
N GLY A 205 -15.40 15.93 7.09
CA GLY A 205 -14.31 16.48 6.29
C GLY A 205 -13.31 17.34 7.08
N THR A 206 -13.49 17.47 8.40
CA THR A 206 -12.68 18.31 9.28
C THR A 206 -11.72 17.54 10.18
N ALA A 207 -11.87 16.21 10.25
CA ALA A 207 -11.01 15.39 11.10
C ALA A 207 -9.59 15.29 10.54
N ASP A 208 -8.57 15.36 11.41
CA ASP A 208 -7.14 15.22 11.04
C ASP A 208 -6.87 13.93 10.26
N LYS A 209 -7.54 12.84 10.66
CA LYS A 209 -7.44 11.54 9.99
C LYS A 209 -8.77 11.17 9.35
N LYS A 210 -8.76 11.15 8.02
CA LYS A 210 -9.90 10.73 7.19
C LYS A 210 -10.39 9.32 7.52
N TYR A 211 -9.46 8.41 7.80
CA TYR A 211 -9.72 7.02 8.20
C TYR A 211 -9.02 6.69 9.50
N LEU A 212 -9.65 5.89 10.36
CA LEU A 212 -9.10 5.37 11.59
C LEU A 212 -9.32 3.85 11.68
N PHE A 213 -8.30 3.13 12.12
CA PHE A 213 -8.43 1.74 12.59
C PHE A 213 -8.36 1.70 14.11
N PRO A 214 -9.02 0.73 14.77
CA PRO A 214 -8.90 0.57 16.20
C PRO A 214 -7.48 0.14 16.56
N PRO A 215 -6.87 0.78 17.58
CA PRO A 215 -5.55 0.37 18.07
C PRO A 215 -5.51 -1.13 18.41
N GLY A 216 -4.44 -1.79 17.96
CA GLY A 216 -4.27 -3.24 18.16
C GLY A 216 -5.01 -4.15 17.16
N PHE A 217 -5.90 -3.60 16.33
CA PHE A 217 -6.71 -4.36 15.38
C PHE A 217 -6.56 -3.83 13.95
N ALA A 218 -5.37 -3.35 13.59
CA ALA A 218 -5.11 -2.93 12.21
C ALA A 218 -5.31 -4.10 11.24
N SER A 219 -5.98 -3.85 10.13
CA SER A 219 -6.34 -4.88 9.14
C SER A 219 -5.60 -4.73 7.81
N THR A 220 -4.88 -3.64 7.63
CA THR A 220 -4.12 -3.39 6.40
C THR A 220 -3.09 -4.51 6.18
N GLY A 221 -3.16 -5.17 5.03
CA GLY A 221 -2.28 -6.27 4.70
C GLY A 221 -2.62 -7.62 5.37
N THR A 222 -3.60 -7.68 6.28
CA THR A 222 -3.99 -8.92 6.97
C THR A 222 -5.28 -9.50 6.41
N TYR A 223 -6.30 -8.67 6.21
CA TYR A 223 -7.62 -9.12 5.78
C TYR A 223 -8.00 -8.56 4.41
N LEU A 224 -8.85 -9.31 3.71
CA LEU A 224 -9.59 -8.80 2.55
C LEU A 224 -10.93 -8.27 3.06
N TYR A 225 -11.17 -6.97 2.90
CA TYR A 225 -12.49 -6.39 3.18
C TYR A 225 -13.56 -7.09 2.35
N ASN A 226 -14.68 -7.43 2.96
CA ASN A 226 -15.75 -8.22 2.34
C ASN A 226 -15.33 -9.65 1.92
N GLY A 227 -14.20 -10.15 2.39
CA GLY A 227 -13.70 -11.48 2.01
C GLY A 227 -14.60 -12.62 2.43
N HIS A 228 -15.36 -12.50 3.53
CA HIS A 228 -16.32 -13.51 4.01
C HIS A 228 -17.44 -13.77 2.99
N ASN A 229 -17.88 -12.76 2.26
CA ASN A 229 -18.88 -12.90 1.20
C ASN A 229 -18.28 -13.49 -0.09
N ALA A 230 -16.96 -13.59 -0.19
CA ALA A 230 -16.28 -14.23 -1.33
C ALA A 230 -16.09 -15.73 -1.16
N VAL A 231 -16.46 -16.30 -0.01
CA VAL A 231 -16.45 -17.75 0.24
C VAL A 231 -17.39 -18.45 -0.75
N GLY A 232 -16.85 -19.38 -1.55
CA GLY A 232 -17.59 -20.07 -2.60
C GLY A 232 -17.77 -19.30 -3.91
N ALA A 233 -17.31 -18.05 -4.01
CA ALA A 233 -17.34 -17.30 -5.25
C ALA A 233 -16.25 -17.78 -6.22
N GLU A 234 -16.60 -17.94 -7.50
CA GLU A 234 -15.63 -18.30 -8.54
C GLU A 234 -14.81 -17.10 -9.03
N HIS A 235 -15.32 -15.88 -8.87
CA HIS A 235 -14.69 -14.65 -9.35
C HIS A 235 -14.84 -13.52 -8.34
N ILE A 236 -13.74 -12.85 -8.04
CA ILE A 236 -13.72 -11.63 -7.20
C ILE A 236 -13.11 -10.45 -7.95
N VAL A 237 -13.51 -9.23 -7.53
CA VAL A 237 -12.87 -7.98 -7.96
C VAL A 237 -12.24 -7.31 -6.76
N ILE A 238 -10.93 -7.01 -6.82
CA ILE A 238 -10.22 -6.34 -5.73
C ILE A 238 -10.15 -4.85 -6.00
N GLY A 239 -10.85 -4.04 -5.19
CA GLY A 239 -10.71 -2.59 -5.08
C GLY A 239 -9.68 -2.20 -4.01
N GLU A 240 -9.33 -0.92 -3.95
CA GLU A 240 -8.38 -0.42 -2.96
C GLU A 240 -9.02 -0.22 -1.59
N GLY A 241 -10.10 0.54 -1.51
CA GLY A 241 -10.77 0.94 -0.28
C GLY A 241 -12.22 0.47 -0.19
N ALA A 242 -12.81 0.61 0.98
CA ALA A 242 -14.16 0.13 1.23
C ALA A 242 -15.22 0.82 0.35
N PHE A 243 -15.06 2.11 0.03
CA PHE A 243 -16.00 2.82 -0.83
C PHE A 243 -15.82 2.48 -2.31
N ASP A 244 -14.60 2.12 -2.74
CA ASP A 244 -14.36 1.60 -4.08
C ASP A 244 -15.04 0.24 -4.24
N VAL A 245 -14.92 -0.62 -3.22
CA VAL A 245 -15.61 -1.91 -3.14
C VAL A 245 -17.14 -1.73 -3.21
N ALA A 246 -17.69 -0.73 -2.52
CA ALA A 246 -19.12 -0.40 -2.58
C ALA A 246 -19.54 0.08 -3.99
N ALA A 247 -18.75 0.92 -4.63
CA ALA A 247 -19.01 1.38 -6.00
C ALA A 247 -18.93 0.24 -7.01
N ILE A 248 -17.96 -0.67 -6.86
CA ILE A 248 -17.85 -1.89 -7.66
C ILE A 248 -19.09 -2.78 -7.45
N LYS A 249 -19.54 -2.97 -6.20
CA LYS A 249 -20.77 -3.73 -5.90
C LYS A 249 -21.98 -3.18 -6.64
N ILE A 250 -22.21 -1.87 -6.55
CA ILE A 250 -23.31 -1.18 -7.24
C ILE A 250 -23.21 -1.39 -8.76
N ALA A 251 -22.01 -1.30 -9.31
CA ALA A 251 -21.79 -1.49 -10.73
C ALA A 251 -22.09 -2.93 -11.17
N LEU A 252 -21.61 -3.92 -10.42
CA LEU A 252 -21.81 -5.35 -10.72
C LEU A 252 -23.30 -5.76 -10.57
N ASP A 253 -23.99 -5.29 -9.53
CA ASP A 253 -25.40 -5.57 -9.29
C ASP A 253 -26.33 -5.03 -10.40
N GLY A 254 -25.90 -3.95 -11.05
CA GLY A 254 -26.61 -3.36 -12.18
C GLY A 254 -26.58 -4.19 -13.48
N ASP A 255 -25.88 -5.33 -13.47
CA ASP A 255 -25.81 -6.26 -14.62
C ASP A 255 -26.06 -7.71 -14.14
N ALA A 256 -27.11 -8.33 -14.68
CA ALA A 256 -27.50 -9.69 -14.26
C ALA A 256 -26.38 -10.73 -14.43
N ASN A 257 -25.49 -10.54 -15.40
CA ASN A 257 -24.37 -11.46 -15.67
C ASN A 257 -23.20 -11.28 -14.68
N LEU A 258 -23.19 -10.20 -13.89
CA LEU A 258 -22.08 -9.85 -12.98
C LEU A 258 -22.43 -10.01 -11.50
N ARG A 259 -23.70 -10.23 -11.14
CA ARG A 259 -24.17 -10.28 -9.75
C ARG A 259 -23.51 -11.34 -8.89
N GLN A 260 -23.01 -12.43 -9.47
CA GLN A 260 -22.30 -13.50 -8.77
C GLN A 260 -20.84 -13.16 -8.48
N ILE A 261 -20.32 -12.05 -9.01
CA ILE A 261 -18.95 -11.61 -8.79
C ILE A 261 -18.90 -10.79 -7.52
N VAL A 262 -18.00 -11.14 -6.61
CA VAL A 262 -17.93 -10.51 -5.30
C VAL A 262 -16.78 -9.48 -5.26
N PRO A 263 -17.08 -8.20 -4.99
CA PRO A 263 -16.02 -7.21 -4.77
C PRO A 263 -15.45 -7.33 -3.37
N VAL A 264 -14.12 -7.23 -3.26
CA VAL A 264 -13.35 -7.25 -2.01
C VAL A 264 -12.35 -6.09 -1.99
N GLY A 265 -11.82 -5.74 -0.82
CA GLY A 265 -10.87 -4.63 -0.67
C GLY A 265 -9.53 -5.06 -0.09
N SER A 266 -8.44 -4.48 -0.60
CA SER A 266 -7.07 -4.70 -0.10
C SER A 266 -6.64 -3.73 1.00
N PHE A 267 -7.36 -2.62 1.21
CA PHE A 267 -6.97 -1.51 2.08
C PHE A 267 -5.59 -0.92 1.73
N GLY A 268 -5.34 -0.72 0.44
CA GLY A 268 -4.12 -0.12 -0.10
C GLY A 268 -3.73 -0.72 -1.44
N LYS A 269 -2.80 -0.05 -2.14
CA LYS A 269 -2.34 -0.41 -3.49
C LYS A 269 -1.27 -1.52 -3.46
N HIS A 270 -1.43 -2.51 -2.58
CA HIS A 270 -0.56 -3.67 -2.53
C HIS A 270 -1.33 -4.89 -2.01
N LEU A 271 -0.88 -6.06 -2.39
CA LEU A 271 -1.34 -7.33 -1.85
C LEU A 271 -0.24 -7.88 -0.94
N SER A 272 -0.52 -8.09 0.34
CA SER A 272 0.46 -8.67 1.26
C SER A 272 0.73 -10.13 0.89
N VAL A 273 2.01 -10.49 0.95
CA VAL A 273 2.49 -11.84 0.69
C VAL A 273 3.26 -12.35 1.91
N GLY A 274 3.23 -13.64 2.14
CA GLY A 274 3.97 -14.28 3.23
C GLY A 274 3.08 -14.75 4.37
N GLY A 275 2.96 -16.07 4.51
CA GLY A 275 2.19 -16.75 5.56
C GLY A 275 0.66 -16.78 5.32
N GLU A 276 0.00 -17.60 6.10
CA GLU A 276 -1.44 -17.85 6.02
C GLU A 276 -2.29 -16.63 6.40
N THR A 277 -1.76 -15.74 7.23
CA THR A 277 -2.43 -14.53 7.70
C THR A 277 -2.29 -13.35 6.72
N SER A 278 -1.63 -13.53 5.57
CA SER A 278 -1.54 -12.50 4.54
C SER A 278 -2.78 -12.50 3.64
N GLN A 279 -3.00 -11.43 2.90
CA GLN A 279 -4.08 -11.35 1.92
C GLN A 279 -3.91 -12.42 0.80
N LEU A 280 -2.67 -12.74 0.41
CA LEU A 280 -2.40 -13.83 -0.52
C LEU A 280 -2.78 -15.19 0.08
N GLY A 281 -2.50 -15.42 1.39
CA GLY A 281 -2.95 -16.60 2.12
C GLY A 281 -4.47 -16.73 2.15
N MET A 282 -5.19 -15.61 2.35
CA MET A 282 -6.66 -15.61 2.25
C MET A 282 -7.14 -15.98 0.83
N LEU A 283 -6.48 -15.49 -0.23
CA LEU A 283 -6.81 -15.89 -1.61
C LEU A 283 -6.54 -17.38 -1.86
N MET A 284 -5.54 -17.96 -1.23
CA MET A 284 -5.31 -19.41 -1.29
C MET A 284 -6.47 -20.18 -0.63
N ARG A 285 -6.93 -19.77 0.54
CA ARG A 285 -8.12 -20.36 1.20
C ARG A 285 -9.37 -20.22 0.34
N LEU A 286 -9.61 -19.05 -0.26
CA LEU A 286 -10.73 -18.85 -1.20
C LEU A 286 -10.61 -19.73 -2.46
N LYS A 287 -9.38 -19.96 -2.96
CA LYS A 287 -9.13 -20.88 -4.07
C LYS A 287 -9.55 -22.33 -3.73
N GLU A 288 -9.23 -22.79 -2.54
CA GLU A 288 -9.66 -24.11 -2.04
C GLU A 288 -11.19 -24.23 -1.97
N GLN A 289 -11.89 -23.11 -1.84
CA GLN A 289 -13.34 -22.99 -1.79
C GLN A 289 -13.99 -22.67 -3.15
N GLY A 290 -13.22 -22.67 -4.23
CA GLY A 290 -13.75 -22.53 -5.59
C GLY A 290 -13.36 -21.27 -6.35
N LEU A 291 -12.62 -20.34 -5.77
CA LEU A 291 -12.16 -19.15 -6.48
C LEU A 291 -11.24 -19.51 -7.65
N LYS A 292 -11.52 -18.96 -8.82
CA LYS A 292 -10.79 -19.20 -10.07
C LYS A 292 -10.17 -17.93 -10.65
N ILE A 293 -10.86 -16.79 -10.49
CA ILE A 293 -10.53 -15.54 -11.17
C ILE A 293 -10.47 -14.39 -10.18
N VAL A 294 -9.39 -13.59 -10.27
CA VAL A 294 -9.20 -12.34 -9.52
C VAL A 294 -9.02 -11.21 -10.52
N THR A 295 -9.90 -10.21 -10.48
CA THR A 295 -9.74 -8.96 -11.25
C THR A 295 -9.32 -7.85 -10.32
N PHE A 296 -8.18 -7.20 -10.59
CA PHE A 296 -7.77 -5.99 -9.89
C PHE A 296 -8.40 -4.77 -10.55
N MET A 297 -9.06 -3.92 -9.76
CA MET A 297 -9.65 -2.66 -10.19
C MET A 297 -9.25 -1.57 -9.18
N TRP A 298 -7.96 -1.24 -9.19
CA TRP A 298 -7.39 -0.15 -8.41
C TRP A 298 -7.44 1.17 -9.18
N ASP A 299 -7.10 2.28 -8.53
CA ASP A 299 -7.17 3.61 -9.13
C ASP A 299 -6.45 3.72 -10.47
N GLY A 300 -6.93 4.63 -11.33
CA GLY A 300 -6.39 4.89 -12.68
C GLY A 300 -5.02 5.59 -12.72
N GLU A 301 -4.27 5.60 -11.61
CA GLU A 301 -2.93 6.15 -11.54
C GLU A 301 -1.88 5.17 -12.12
N LYS A 302 -0.83 5.70 -12.76
CA LYS A 302 0.28 4.88 -13.28
C LYS A 302 0.93 4.00 -12.19
N ARG A 303 1.04 4.51 -10.96
CA ARG A 303 1.59 3.76 -9.83
C ARG A 303 0.67 2.63 -9.42
N ALA A 304 -0.61 2.89 -9.23
CA ALA A 304 -1.60 1.87 -8.87
C ALA A 304 -1.68 0.75 -9.91
N THR A 305 -1.64 1.10 -11.21
CA THR A 305 -1.56 0.12 -12.30
C THR A 305 -0.33 -0.77 -12.20
N ARG A 306 0.83 -0.22 -11.89
CA ARG A 306 2.08 -0.97 -11.71
C ARG A 306 2.02 -1.91 -10.52
N ASP A 307 1.49 -1.41 -9.41
CA ASP A 307 1.32 -2.19 -8.19
C ASP A 307 0.28 -3.31 -8.39
N ALA A 308 -0.80 -3.05 -9.16
CA ALA A 308 -1.78 -4.08 -9.58
C ALA A 308 -1.15 -5.20 -10.43
N VAL A 309 -0.23 -4.86 -11.34
CA VAL A 309 0.53 -5.88 -12.10
C VAL A 309 1.36 -6.76 -11.17
N MET A 310 2.03 -6.17 -10.18
CA MET A 310 2.84 -6.94 -9.22
C MET A 310 1.96 -7.87 -8.37
N ALA A 311 0.86 -7.36 -7.84
CA ALA A 311 -0.11 -8.16 -7.08
C ALA A 311 -0.72 -9.29 -7.94
N ALA A 312 -1.08 -9.00 -9.18
CA ALA A 312 -1.63 -9.99 -10.11
C ALA A 312 -0.60 -11.09 -10.47
N LEU A 313 0.68 -10.78 -10.51
CA LEU A 313 1.74 -11.79 -10.70
C LEU A 313 1.81 -12.74 -9.49
N GLU A 314 1.68 -12.24 -8.27
CA GLU A 314 1.63 -13.09 -7.06
C GLU A 314 0.39 -14.00 -7.07
N VAL A 315 -0.77 -13.47 -7.44
CA VAL A 315 -2.02 -14.24 -7.59
C VAL A 315 -1.85 -15.36 -8.63
N ARG A 316 -1.14 -15.12 -9.72
CA ARG A 316 -0.86 -16.16 -10.72
C ARG A 316 0.05 -17.27 -10.20
N LYS A 317 1.01 -16.96 -9.33
CA LYS A 317 1.90 -17.97 -8.73
C LYS A 317 1.15 -19.02 -7.92
N ILE A 318 0.02 -18.63 -7.30
CA ILE A 318 -0.85 -19.56 -6.58
C ILE A 318 -1.88 -20.26 -7.50
N GLY A 319 -1.78 -20.09 -8.82
CA GLY A 319 -2.58 -20.79 -9.81
C GLY A 319 -3.99 -20.23 -10.02
N LEU A 320 -4.25 -18.97 -9.67
CA LEU A 320 -5.46 -18.26 -10.02
C LEU A 320 -5.28 -17.47 -11.33
N MET A 321 -6.35 -17.31 -12.09
CA MET A 321 -6.38 -16.38 -13.21
C MET A 321 -6.42 -14.95 -12.68
N ALA A 322 -5.48 -14.10 -13.10
CA ALA A 322 -5.47 -12.69 -12.73
C ALA A 322 -5.81 -11.81 -13.94
N ARG A 323 -6.67 -10.81 -13.71
CA ARG A 323 -7.06 -9.79 -14.69
C ARG A 323 -6.84 -8.41 -14.11
N ILE A 324 -6.63 -7.42 -14.98
CA ILE A 324 -6.50 -6.00 -14.59
C ILE A 324 -7.52 -5.19 -15.36
N ALA A 325 -8.40 -4.50 -14.63
CA ALA A 325 -9.34 -3.53 -15.16
C ALA A 325 -8.73 -2.12 -15.03
N PHE A 326 -8.66 -1.40 -16.12
CA PHE A 326 -8.07 -0.05 -16.18
C PHE A 326 -9.17 0.99 -16.04
N LEU A 327 -9.14 1.74 -14.97
CA LEU A 327 -10.01 2.90 -14.78
C LEU A 327 -9.51 4.11 -15.60
N PRO A 328 -10.35 5.11 -15.86
CA PRO A 328 -9.93 6.39 -16.40
C PRO A 328 -8.80 7.00 -15.56
N LYS A 329 -7.92 7.76 -16.22
CA LYS A 329 -6.75 8.36 -15.58
C LYS A 329 -7.12 9.15 -14.32
N ASP A 330 -6.38 8.89 -13.25
CA ASP A 330 -6.49 9.55 -11.93
C ASP A 330 -7.93 9.46 -11.32
N LYS A 331 -8.68 8.39 -11.66
CA LYS A 331 -10.02 8.11 -11.11
C LYS A 331 -10.03 6.82 -10.31
N ASP A 332 -10.82 6.81 -9.24
CA ASP A 332 -11.18 5.62 -8.49
C ASP A 332 -12.59 5.10 -8.90
N PRO A 333 -12.99 3.88 -8.50
CA PRO A 333 -14.32 3.36 -8.81
C PRO A 333 -15.48 4.19 -8.29
N ASN A 334 -15.30 4.91 -7.18
CA ASN A 334 -16.35 5.75 -6.58
C ASN A 334 -16.47 7.14 -7.26
N GLU A 335 -15.50 7.51 -8.08
CA GLU A 335 -15.48 8.79 -8.82
C GLU A 335 -16.02 8.70 -10.25
N VAL A 336 -16.36 7.50 -10.71
CA VAL A 336 -16.89 7.28 -12.06
C VAL A 336 -18.27 6.64 -12.02
N PRO A 337 -19.10 6.84 -13.07
CA PRO A 337 -20.40 6.19 -13.15
C PRO A 337 -20.29 4.64 -13.14
N ALA A 338 -21.29 3.96 -12.58
CA ALA A 338 -21.36 2.50 -12.52
C ALA A 338 -21.24 1.82 -13.92
N SER A 339 -21.71 2.49 -14.98
CA SER A 339 -21.56 2.02 -16.36
C SER A 339 -20.10 1.99 -16.80
N VAL A 340 -19.29 2.99 -16.37
CA VAL A 340 -17.85 3.04 -16.67
C VAL A 340 -17.11 1.92 -15.91
N VAL A 341 -17.46 1.69 -14.62
CA VAL A 341 -16.91 0.57 -13.85
C VAL A 341 -17.16 -0.76 -14.54
N ARG A 342 -18.41 -1.01 -15.02
CA ARG A 342 -18.74 -2.21 -15.79
C ARG A 342 -17.95 -2.31 -17.09
N GLU A 343 -17.85 -1.22 -17.84
CA GLU A 343 -17.07 -1.20 -19.07
C GLU A 343 -15.60 -1.55 -18.83
N CYS A 344 -14.98 -0.99 -17.79
CA CYS A 344 -13.62 -1.32 -17.38
C CYS A 344 -13.48 -2.79 -16.97
N PHE A 345 -14.48 -3.33 -16.26
CA PHE A 345 -14.51 -4.75 -15.90
C PHE A 345 -14.56 -5.66 -17.12
N TYR A 346 -15.44 -5.40 -18.09
CA TYR A 346 -15.53 -6.18 -19.31
C TYR A 346 -14.26 -6.11 -20.16
N LYS A 347 -13.62 -4.95 -20.22
CA LYS A 347 -12.35 -4.72 -20.93
C LYS A 347 -11.12 -5.19 -20.13
N ALA A 348 -11.29 -5.75 -18.93
CA ALA A 348 -10.16 -6.18 -18.13
C ALA A 348 -9.27 -7.19 -18.87
N GLU A 349 -7.97 -6.89 -18.91
CA GLU A 349 -6.97 -7.70 -19.59
C GLU A 349 -6.50 -8.85 -18.70
N THR A 350 -6.51 -10.08 -19.23
CA THR A 350 -5.91 -11.23 -18.54
C THR A 350 -4.39 -11.06 -18.50
N LEU A 351 -3.82 -11.17 -17.29
CA LEU A 351 -2.39 -11.02 -17.10
C LEU A 351 -1.64 -12.26 -17.58
N THR A 352 -0.89 -12.10 -18.66
CA THR A 352 0.12 -13.03 -19.16
C THR A 352 1.51 -12.40 -19.04
N PRO A 353 2.62 -13.13 -19.17
CA PRO A 353 3.95 -12.51 -19.20
C PRO A 353 4.06 -11.40 -20.26
N ALA A 354 3.46 -11.60 -21.42
CA ALA A 354 3.46 -10.62 -22.51
C ALA A 354 2.65 -9.36 -22.15
N THR A 355 1.42 -9.51 -21.61
CA THR A 355 0.59 -8.37 -21.18
C THR A 355 1.23 -7.63 -20.01
N ALA A 356 1.85 -8.34 -19.06
CA ALA A 356 2.57 -7.73 -17.95
C ALA A 356 3.73 -6.85 -18.44
N ALA A 357 4.53 -7.34 -19.41
CA ALA A 357 5.61 -6.56 -20.00
C ALA A 357 5.08 -5.31 -20.74
N LYS A 358 4.03 -5.47 -21.56
CA LYS A 358 3.36 -4.37 -22.25
C LYS A 358 2.85 -3.28 -21.30
N ILE A 359 2.17 -3.67 -20.21
CA ILE A 359 1.63 -2.74 -19.22
C ILE A 359 2.78 -2.01 -18.50
N LYS A 360 3.84 -2.73 -18.08
CA LYS A 360 5.02 -2.12 -17.45
C LYS A 360 5.66 -1.06 -18.34
N ILE A 361 5.86 -1.34 -19.63
CA ILE A 361 6.42 -0.37 -20.60
C ILE A 361 5.52 0.88 -20.68
N LYS A 362 4.20 0.69 -20.80
CA LYS A 362 3.23 1.80 -20.85
C LYS A 362 3.22 2.66 -19.58
N CYS A 363 3.57 2.09 -18.42
CA CYS A 363 3.64 2.82 -17.15
C CYS A 363 5.01 3.51 -16.93
N MET A 364 6.04 3.19 -17.74
CA MET A 364 7.38 3.78 -17.62
C MET A 364 7.54 5.07 -18.44
N GLY A 365 6.73 5.27 -19.48
CA GLY A 365 6.61 6.52 -20.24
C GLY A 365 5.53 7.42 -19.64
#